data_00eb19bf48d054348390fde936df2b29
#
_entry.id   00eb19bf48d054348390fde936df2b29
#
_cell.length_a   1.000
_cell.length_b   1.000
_cell.length_c   1.000
_cell.angle_alpha   90.00
_cell.angle_beta   90.00
_cell.angle_gamma   90.00
#
_symmetry.space_group_name_H-M   'P 1'
#
loop_
_entity.id
_entity.type
_entity.pdbx_description
1 polymer ?
#
loop_
_entity_poly.entity_id
_entity_poly.type
_entity_poly.pdbx_seq_one_letter_code
_entity_poly.pdbx_strand_id
1 'polypeptide(L)'
;GSWMCSSFLSSALGGIPSMDTLIALSAAVLLPLCGVINWSGIAKNTDWGVLLLFGGGITLSSILVQTGAAGFLADQVSSLAMGQSPIVILLIISLFITSLTEFCSNTASAALVAPLMVTVASAMGMSATPLVLLVGIGASCAFMLPVSTPPNALAFATGKFPQMTMVKVGLLINVVLVFVKAFWAWIFWM
;
A
#
# COMPACT_ATOMS: atom_id res chain seq x y z
N GLY A 1 -7.16 -13.51 20.83
CA GLY A 1 -8.57 -13.81 20.87
C GLY A 1 -9.46 -12.75 20.23
N SER A 2 -9.66 -11.59 20.88
CA SER A 2 -10.63 -10.56 20.44
C SER A 2 -10.38 -10.00 19.04
N TRP A 3 -9.15 -9.94 18.60
CA TRP A 3 -8.79 -9.44 17.28
C TRP A 3 -9.23 -10.38 16.15
N MET A 4 -9.21 -11.70 16.39
CA MET A 4 -9.73 -12.68 15.42
C MET A 4 -11.25 -12.66 15.31
N CYS A 5 -11.92 -12.09 16.29
CA CYS A 5 -13.39 -11.95 16.34
C CYS A 5 -13.86 -10.51 16.06
N SER A 6 -12.99 -9.65 15.53
CA SER A 6 -13.31 -8.22 15.31
C SER A 6 -14.52 -8.01 14.38
N SER A 7 -14.62 -8.79 13.31
CA SER A 7 -15.76 -8.75 12.38
C SER A 7 -17.07 -9.14 13.07
N PHE A 8 -17.04 -10.17 13.91
CA PHE A 8 -18.20 -10.61 14.69
C PHE A 8 -18.59 -9.57 15.74
N LEU A 9 -17.59 -9.01 16.46
CA LEU A 9 -17.81 -7.95 17.44
C LEU A 9 -18.34 -6.68 16.78
N SER A 10 -17.85 -6.31 15.61
CA SER A 10 -18.36 -5.16 14.86
C SER A 10 -19.85 -5.35 14.52
N SER A 11 -20.24 -6.51 13.99
CA SER A 11 -21.65 -6.77 13.67
C SER A 11 -22.55 -6.83 14.91
N ALA A 12 -22.07 -7.39 16.03
CA ALA A 12 -22.81 -7.48 17.28
C ALA A 12 -23.02 -6.11 17.97
N LEU A 13 -22.10 -5.16 17.77
CA LEU A 13 -22.12 -3.82 18.39
C LEU A 13 -22.65 -2.72 17.45
N GLY A 14 -23.42 -3.08 16.42
CA GLY A 14 -24.08 -2.11 15.53
C GLY A 14 -23.25 -1.62 14.35
N GLY A 15 -22.25 -2.39 13.91
CA GLY A 15 -21.48 -2.09 12.70
C GLY A 15 -20.40 -1.01 12.90
N ILE A 16 -19.77 -0.96 14.07
CA ILE A 16 -18.73 0.03 14.37
C ILE A 16 -17.57 -0.12 13.38
N PRO A 17 -17.24 0.94 12.61
CA PRO A 17 -16.10 0.90 11.70
C PRO A 17 -14.79 0.84 12.49
N SER A 18 -13.79 0.15 11.95
CA SER A 18 -12.45 0.04 12.56
C SER A 18 -12.41 -0.62 13.95
N MET A 19 -13.23 -1.65 14.18
CA MET A 19 -13.26 -2.41 15.44
C MET A 19 -11.87 -2.92 15.84
N ASP A 20 -11.02 -3.29 14.88
CA ASP A 20 -9.63 -3.71 15.12
C ASP A 20 -8.82 -2.62 15.80
N THR A 21 -8.97 -1.37 15.35
CA THR A 21 -8.31 -0.20 15.95
C THR A 21 -8.80 0.04 17.38
N LEU A 22 -10.11 -0.07 17.62
CA LEU A 22 -10.68 0.08 18.96
C LEU A 22 -10.16 -0.99 19.92
N ILE A 23 -10.09 -2.24 19.46
CA ILE A 23 -9.55 -3.34 20.26
C ILE A 23 -8.07 -3.09 20.57
N ALA A 24 -7.27 -2.65 19.61
CA ALA A 24 -5.85 -2.36 19.81
C ALA A 24 -5.63 -1.20 20.80
N LEU A 25 -6.37 -0.10 20.62
CA LEU A 25 -6.30 1.06 21.52
C LEU A 25 -6.79 0.71 22.95
N SER A 26 -7.88 -0.04 23.06
CA SER A 26 -8.38 -0.50 24.35
C SER A 26 -7.36 -1.38 25.07
N ALA A 27 -6.71 -2.30 24.34
CA ALA A 27 -5.65 -3.13 24.91
C ALA A 27 -4.45 -2.28 25.37
N ALA A 28 -4.03 -1.30 24.56
CA ALA A 28 -2.93 -0.39 24.90
C ALA A 28 -3.18 0.43 26.18
N VAL A 29 -4.45 0.80 26.42
CA VAL A 29 -4.85 1.55 27.63
C VAL A 29 -5.06 0.62 28.83
N LEU A 30 -5.68 -0.54 28.61
CA LEU A 30 -6.01 -1.48 29.71
C LEU A 30 -4.75 -2.12 30.32
N LEU A 31 -3.72 -2.42 29.52
CA LEU A 31 -2.50 -3.04 30.02
C LEU A 31 -1.82 -2.24 31.15
N PRO A 32 -1.59 -0.91 31.01
CA PRO A 32 -1.05 -0.12 32.14
C PRO A 32 -2.05 0.08 33.27
N LEU A 33 -3.36 0.20 33.00
CA LEU A 33 -4.37 0.34 34.03
C LEU A 33 -4.48 -0.91 34.93
N CYS A 34 -4.31 -2.09 34.31
CA CYS A 34 -4.28 -3.37 35.05
C CYS A 34 -2.92 -3.64 35.74
N GLY A 35 -1.96 -2.73 35.66
CA GLY A 35 -0.64 -2.88 36.30
C GLY A 35 0.26 -3.94 35.64
N VAL A 36 -0.10 -4.44 34.46
CA VAL A 36 0.70 -5.43 33.71
C VAL A 36 1.99 -4.81 33.18
N ILE A 37 1.92 -3.55 32.74
CA ILE A 37 3.05 -2.78 32.22
C ILE A 37 2.96 -1.35 32.79
N ASN A 38 4.11 -0.79 33.20
CA ASN A 38 4.17 0.61 33.58
C ASN A 38 4.18 1.55 32.39
N TRP A 39 3.50 2.70 32.49
CA TRP A 39 3.48 3.72 31.45
C TRP A 39 4.88 4.16 30.99
N SER A 40 5.81 4.32 31.92
CA SER A 40 7.20 4.66 31.59
C SER A 40 7.89 3.58 30.73
N GLY A 41 7.55 2.32 30.95
CA GLY A 41 8.03 1.21 30.12
C GLY A 41 7.46 1.25 28.71
N ILE A 42 6.17 1.55 28.55
CA ILE A 42 5.54 1.73 27.24
C ILE A 42 6.20 2.92 26.50
N ALA A 43 6.26 4.08 27.15
CA ALA A 43 6.81 5.29 26.54
C ALA A 43 8.27 5.13 26.10
N LYS A 44 9.07 4.39 26.88
CA LYS A 44 10.49 4.17 26.59
C LYS A 44 10.73 3.11 25.49
N ASN A 45 9.88 2.09 25.43
CA ASN A 45 10.04 0.97 24.50
C ASN A 45 9.20 1.14 23.20
N THR A 46 8.38 2.19 23.11
CA THR A 46 7.65 2.50 21.87
C THR A 46 8.53 3.36 20.98
N ASP A 47 8.70 2.93 19.73
CA ASP A 47 9.36 3.74 18.72
C ASP A 47 8.40 4.80 18.17
N TRP A 48 8.35 5.96 18.86
CA TRP A 48 7.50 7.09 18.50
C TRP A 48 7.83 7.65 17.11
N GLY A 49 9.10 7.54 16.68
CA GLY A 49 9.52 7.95 15.35
C GLY A 49 8.82 7.14 14.26
N VAL A 50 8.71 5.84 14.44
CA VAL A 50 7.98 4.96 13.51
C VAL A 50 6.49 5.29 13.47
N LEU A 51 5.84 5.53 14.62
CA LEU A 51 4.43 5.90 14.66
C LEU A 51 4.15 7.22 13.93
N LEU A 52 5.00 8.23 14.14
CA LEU A 52 4.88 9.53 13.47
C LEU A 52 5.16 9.41 11.96
N LEU A 53 6.15 8.62 11.59
CA LEU A 53 6.47 8.35 10.18
C LEU A 53 5.28 7.70 9.47
N PHE A 54 4.66 6.71 10.11
CA PHE A 54 3.45 6.06 9.59
C PHE A 54 2.26 7.00 9.48
N GLY A 55 1.98 7.77 10.53
CA GLY A 55 0.91 8.76 10.52
C GLY A 55 1.09 9.78 9.41
N GLY A 56 2.32 10.27 9.21
CA GLY A 56 2.69 11.15 8.11
C GLY A 56 2.48 10.52 6.74
N GLY A 57 2.87 9.26 6.54
CA GLY A 57 2.67 8.52 5.29
C GLY A 57 1.19 8.32 4.96
N ILE A 58 0.37 7.94 5.94
CA ILE A 58 -1.09 7.81 5.77
C ILE A 58 -1.71 9.16 5.41
N THR A 59 -1.28 10.23 6.07
CA THR A 59 -1.77 11.59 5.80
C THR A 59 -1.39 12.03 4.37
N LEU A 60 -0.15 11.81 3.95
CA LEU A 60 0.30 12.11 2.59
C LEU A 60 -0.54 11.35 1.55
N SER A 61 -0.74 10.05 1.75
CA SER A 61 -1.60 9.22 0.89
C SER A 61 -3.01 9.79 0.79
N SER A 62 -3.61 10.16 1.93
CA SER A 62 -4.95 10.75 1.95
C SER A 62 -5.02 12.07 1.18
N ILE A 63 -4.03 12.93 1.31
CA ILE A 63 -3.94 14.21 0.58
C ILE A 63 -3.84 13.96 -0.92
N LEU A 64 -2.96 13.05 -1.36
CA LEU A 64 -2.79 12.74 -2.79
C LEU A 64 -4.09 12.23 -3.44
N VAL A 65 -4.86 11.42 -2.70
CA VAL A 65 -6.15 10.92 -3.18
C VAL A 65 -7.23 12.00 -3.14
N GLN A 66 -7.36 12.74 -2.02
CA GLN A 66 -8.41 13.75 -1.83
C GLN A 66 -8.24 14.98 -2.74
N THR A 67 -7.02 15.38 -3.04
CA THR A 67 -6.73 16.48 -3.99
C THR A 67 -6.92 16.07 -5.44
N GLY A 68 -7.13 14.80 -5.73
CA GLY A 68 -7.23 14.28 -7.09
C GLY A 68 -5.89 14.14 -7.80
N ALA A 69 -4.77 14.44 -7.15
CA ALA A 69 -3.44 14.36 -7.77
C ALA A 69 -3.11 12.93 -8.24
N ALA A 70 -3.42 11.94 -7.41
CA ALA A 70 -3.21 10.54 -7.78
C ALA A 70 -4.11 10.12 -8.96
N GLY A 71 -5.37 10.60 -8.99
CA GLY A 71 -6.31 10.38 -10.10
C GLY A 71 -5.81 11.00 -11.41
N PHE A 72 -5.38 12.25 -11.36
CA PHE A 72 -4.79 12.92 -12.53
C PHE A 72 -3.61 12.14 -13.12
N LEU A 73 -2.70 11.65 -12.28
CA LEU A 73 -1.57 10.83 -12.74
C LEU A 73 -2.05 9.52 -13.38
N ALA A 74 -3.06 8.88 -12.79
CA ALA A 74 -3.62 7.64 -13.32
C ALA A 74 -4.29 7.84 -14.69
N ASP A 75 -5.00 8.95 -14.89
CA ASP A 75 -5.61 9.31 -16.18
C ASP A 75 -4.55 9.57 -17.26
N GLN A 76 -3.46 10.26 -16.92
CA GLN A 76 -2.33 10.48 -17.85
C GLN A 76 -1.69 9.15 -18.27
N VAL A 77 -1.45 8.25 -17.32
CA VAL A 77 -0.88 6.93 -17.62
C VAL A 77 -1.83 6.08 -18.46
N SER A 78 -3.14 6.14 -18.17
CA SER A 78 -4.14 5.46 -18.98
C SER A 78 -4.14 5.94 -20.42
N SER A 79 -4.03 7.25 -20.63
CA SER A 79 -3.96 7.83 -21.99
C SER A 79 -2.69 7.40 -22.74
N LEU A 80 -1.56 7.30 -22.06
CA LEU A 80 -0.30 6.82 -22.64
C LEU A 80 -0.34 5.32 -23.00
N ALA A 81 -1.12 4.53 -22.24
CA ALA A 81 -1.28 3.10 -22.48
C ALA A 81 -2.17 2.80 -23.69
N MET A 82 -3.12 3.66 -24.01
CA MET A 82 -4.04 3.46 -25.14
C MET A 82 -3.29 3.37 -26.47
N GLY A 83 -3.63 2.35 -27.27
CA GLY A 83 -3.02 2.13 -28.59
C GLY A 83 -1.64 1.47 -28.58
N GLN A 84 -1.09 1.16 -27.43
CA GLN A 84 0.18 0.44 -27.31
C GLN A 84 -0.02 -1.08 -27.40
N SER A 85 1.08 -1.81 -27.66
CA SER A 85 1.04 -3.27 -27.62
C SER A 85 0.79 -3.78 -26.19
N PRO A 86 0.17 -4.97 -26.01
CA PRO A 86 -0.18 -5.49 -24.68
C PRO A 86 0.97 -5.50 -23.68
N ILE A 87 2.16 -5.91 -24.09
CA ILE A 87 3.34 -5.95 -23.20
C ILE A 87 3.76 -4.55 -22.77
N VAL A 88 3.67 -3.55 -23.65
CA VAL A 88 4.01 -2.16 -23.32
C VAL A 88 3.01 -1.61 -22.32
N ILE A 89 1.73 -1.91 -22.46
CA ILE A 89 0.68 -1.53 -21.51
C ILE A 89 0.97 -2.11 -20.13
N LEU A 90 1.28 -3.41 -20.05
CA LEU A 90 1.61 -4.08 -18.80
C LEU A 90 2.84 -3.46 -18.13
N LEU A 91 3.86 -3.10 -18.91
CA LEU A 91 5.07 -2.44 -18.40
C LEU A 91 4.75 -1.04 -17.85
N ILE A 92 4.01 -0.21 -18.60
CA ILE A 92 3.61 1.14 -18.17
C ILE A 92 2.80 1.06 -16.88
N ILE A 93 1.80 0.19 -16.81
CA ILE A 93 0.93 0.04 -15.64
C ILE A 93 1.73 -0.52 -14.45
N SER A 94 2.59 -1.52 -14.69
CA SER A 94 3.43 -2.09 -13.63
C SER A 94 4.38 -1.05 -13.03
N LEU A 95 5.01 -0.23 -13.87
CA LEU A 95 5.87 0.87 -13.42
C LEU A 95 5.09 1.91 -12.65
N PHE A 96 3.93 2.33 -13.18
CA PHE A 96 3.10 3.34 -12.56
C PHE A 96 2.59 2.92 -11.18
N ILE A 97 1.96 1.75 -11.07
CA ILE A 97 1.41 1.30 -9.79
C ILE A 97 2.49 1.09 -8.74
N THR A 98 3.65 0.56 -9.12
CA THR A 98 4.80 0.38 -8.22
C THR A 98 5.35 1.73 -7.75
N SER A 99 5.38 2.74 -8.62
CA SER A 99 5.81 4.10 -8.24
C SER A 99 4.78 4.80 -7.35
N LEU A 100 3.50 4.69 -7.69
CA LEU A 100 2.40 5.31 -6.94
C LEU A 100 2.31 4.78 -5.51
N THR A 101 2.44 3.47 -5.33
CA THR A 101 2.32 2.81 -4.02
C THR A 101 3.46 3.15 -3.05
N GLU A 102 4.58 3.71 -3.52
CA GLU A 102 5.63 4.22 -2.63
C GLU A 102 5.18 5.45 -1.83
N PHE A 103 4.24 6.23 -2.38
CA PHE A 103 3.73 7.47 -1.77
C PHE A 103 2.30 7.35 -1.24
N CYS A 104 1.53 6.43 -1.81
CA CYS A 104 0.15 6.17 -1.44
C CYS A 104 0.03 4.81 -0.76
N SER A 105 -0.98 4.64 0.11
CA SER A 105 -1.23 3.31 0.69
C SER A 105 -1.58 2.31 -0.42
N ASN A 106 -1.16 1.06 -0.22
CA ASN A 106 -1.39 -0.04 -1.17
C ASN A 106 -2.87 -0.17 -1.53
N THR A 107 -3.75 -0.11 -0.52
CA THR A 107 -5.20 -0.20 -0.71
C THR A 107 -5.74 0.99 -1.51
N ALA A 108 -5.31 2.22 -1.18
CA ALA A 108 -5.76 3.41 -1.91
C ALA A 108 -5.27 3.40 -3.36
N SER A 109 -4.01 2.99 -3.59
CA SER A 109 -3.44 2.86 -4.95
C SER A 109 -4.21 1.83 -5.78
N ALA A 110 -4.50 0.65 -5.22
CA ALA A 110 -5.26 -0.38 -5.90
C ALA A 110 -6.71 0.06 -6.18
N ALA A 111 -7.40 0.64 -5.20
CA ALA A 111 -8.78 1.10 -5.33
C ALA A 111 -8.94 2.22 -6.37
N LEU A 112 -7.93 3.08 -6.50
CA LEU A 112 -7.92 4.16 -7.48
C LEU A 112 -7.65 3.64 -8.90
N VAL A 113 -6.63 2.78 -9.06
CA VAL A 113 -6.11 2.42 -10.39
C VAL A 113 -6.87 1.24 -11.01
N ALA A 114 -7.38 0.29 -10.21
CA ALA A 114 -8.06 -0.88 -10.76
C ALA A 114 -9.31 -0.55 -11.61
N PRO A 115 -10.23 0.37 -11.21
CA PRO A 115 -11.36 0.76 -12.06
C PRO A 115 -10.93 1.40 -13.38
N LEU A 116 -9.85 2.19 -13.38
CA LEU A 116 -9.31 2.81 -14.59
C LEU A 116 -8.79 1.74 -15.57
N MET A 117 -8.17 0.68 -15.04
CA MET A 117 -7.68 -0.43 -15.86
C MET A 117 -8.82 -1.23 -16.51
N VAL A 118 -9.99 -1.31 -15.88
CA VAL A 118 -11.19 -1.88 -16.49
C VAL A 118 -11.63 -1.03 -17.72
N THR A 119 -11.58 0.29 -17.58
CA THR A 119 -11.91 1.20 -18.67
C THR A 119 -10.90 1.09 -19.83
N VAL A 120 -9.60 1.04 -19.52
CA VAL A 120 -8.53 0.87 -20.52
C VAL A 120 -8.70 -0.47 -21.26
N ALA A 121 -8.93 -1.56 -20.55
CA ALA A 121 -9.16 -2.88 -21.13
C ALA A 121 -10.37 -2.88 -22.07
N SER A 122 -11.49 -2.29 -21.64
CA SER A 122 -12.71 -2.19 -22.44
C SER A 122 -12.50 -1.38 -23.72
N ALA A 123 -11.78 -0.26 -23.65
CA ALA A 123 -11.46 0.58 -24.81
C ALA A 123 -10.56 -0.13 -25.81
N MET A 124 -9.77 -1.11 -25.38
CA MET A 124 -8.86 -1.88 -26.23
C MET A 124 -9.44 -3.25 -26.66
N GLY A 125 -10.65 -3.58 -26.24
CA GLY A 125 -11.28 -4.87 -26.56
C GLY A 125 -10.58 -6.08 -25.95
N MET A 126 -9.88 -5.89 -24.79
CA MET A 126 -9.13 -6.94 -24.12
C MET A 126 -9.73 -7.26 -22.73
N SER A 127 -9.37 -8.41 -22.17
CA SER A 127 -9.79 -8.77 -20.81
C SER A 127 -9.21 -7.80 -19.78
N ALA A 128 -10.02 -7.33 -18.83
CA ALA A 128 -9.56 -6.49 -17.72
C ALA A 128 -8.78 -7.27 -16.66
N THR A 129 -8.96 -8.59 -16.60
CA THR A 129 -8.39 -9.44 -15.54
C THR A 129 -6.87 -9.29 -15.40
N PRO A 130 -6.06 -9.38 -16.47
CA PRO A 130 -4.61 -9.21 -16.38
C PRO A 130 -4.20 -7.86 -15.79
N LEU A 131 -4.85 -6.78 -16.23
CA LEU A 131 -4.53 -5.42 -15.78
C LEU A 131 -4.90 -5.21 -14.30
N VAL A 132 -6.07 -5.67 -13.90
CA VAL A 132 -6.54 -5.55 -12.50
C VAL A 132 -5.68 -6.38 -11.54
N LEU A 133 -5.33 -7.62 -11.93
CA LEU A 133 -4.43 -8.46 -11.14
C LEU A 133 -3.03 -7.84 -11.03
N LEU A 134 -2.51 -7.28 -12.13
CA LEU A 134 -1.22 -6.59 -12.13
C LEU A 134 -1.22 -5.38 -11.18
N VAL A 135 -2.32 -4.63 -11.15
CA VAL A 135 -2.51 -3.51 -10.21
C VAL A 135 -2.53 -4.01 -8.77
N GLY A 136 -3.28 -5.06 -8.46
CA GLY A 136 -3.37 -5.61 -7.10
C GLY A 136 -2.02 -6.09 -6.57
N ILE A 137 -1.27 -6.85 -7.38
CA ILE A 137 0.07 -7.32 -7.03
C ILE A 137 1.04 -6.14 -6.98
N GLY A 138 0.99 -5.24 -7.97
CA GLY A 138 1.87 -4.07 -8.06
C GLY A 138 1.72 -3.12 -6.88
N ALA A 139 0.50 -2.88 -6.43
CA ALA A 139 0.22 -2.04 -5.27
C ALA A 139 0.84 -2.57 -3.97
N SER A 140 1.15 -3.86 -3.89
CA SER A 140 1.83 -4.46 -2.73
C SER A 140 3.37 -4.39 -2.81
N CYS A 141 3.93 -3.91 -3.94
CA CYS A 141 5.36 -3.85 -4.19
C CYS A 141 5.92 -2.46 -3.89
N ALA A 142 6.03 -2.11 -2.61
CA ALA A 142 6.59 -0.84 -2.14
C ALA A 142 7.77 -1.11 -1.20
N PHE A 143 9.02 -0.95 -1.71
CA PHE A 143 10.22 -1.34 -1.00
C PHE A 143 11.24 -0.20 -0.81
N MET A 144 10.99 1.00 -1.36
CA MET A 144 11.97 2.08 -1.35
C MET A 144 11.90 2.94 -0.09
N LEU A 145 10.71 3.25 0.38
CA LEU A 145 10.52 4.23 1.45
C LEU A 145 10.07 3.58 2.76
N PRO A 146 10.57 4.08 3.91
CA PRO A 146 10.09 3.61 5.22
C PRO A 146 8.60 3.84 5.44
N VAL A 147 8.04 4.91 4.83
CA VAL A 147 6.61 5.28 4.99
C VAL A 147 5.67 4.42 4.15
N SER A 148 6.17 3.72 3.13
CA SER A 148 5.32 3.00 2.17
C SER A 148 4.58 1.83 2.82
N THR A 149 5.24 1.10 3.73
CA THR A 149 4.63 -0.07 4.41
C THR A 149 5.10 -0.23 5.85
N PRO A 150 4.28 -0.85 6.73
CA PRO A 150 4.66 -1.16 8.10
C PRO A 150 5.98 -1.95 8.23
N PRO A 151 6.22 -3.02 7.45
CA PRO A 151 7.49 -3.74 7.50
C PRO A 151 8.71 -2.88 7.16
N ASN A 152 8.58 -1.96 6.19
CA ASN A 152 9.64 -1.04 5.83
C ASN A 152 10.02 -0.11 6.99
N ALA A 153 9.01 0.46 7.66
CA ALA A 153 9.23 1.33 8.80
C ALA A 153 9.90 0.58 9.98
N LEU A 154 9.44 -0.64 10.26
CA LEU A 154 10.05 -1.48 11.30
C LEU A 154 11.51 -1.84 10.97
N ALA A 155 11.80 -2.20 9.71
CA ALA A 155 13.15 -2.48 9.27
C ALA A 155 14.06 -1.23 9.40
N PHE A 156 13.55 -0.07 8.99
CA PHE A 156 14.28 1.20 9.11
C PHE A 156 14.52 1.61 10.58
N ALA A 157 13.54 1.40 11.46
CA ALA A 157 13.63 1.70 12.89
C ALA A 157 14.75 0.92 13.61
N THR A 158 15.21 -0.20 13.05
CA THR A 158 16.35 -0.92 13.62
C THR A 158 17.66 -0.10 13.65
N GLY A 159 17.73 0.98 12.87
CA GLY A 159 18.91 1.85 12.77
C GLY A 159 20.14 1.19 12.13
N LYS A 160 19.99 -0.05 11.61
CA LYS A 160 21.14 -0.82 11.08
C LYS A 160 21.62 -0.35 9.72
N PHE A 161 20.83 0.45 9.00
CA PHE A 161 21.19 0.98 7.68
C PHE A 161 20.58 2.36 7.46
N PRO A 162 21.24 3.23 6.67
CA PRO A 162 20.71 4.55 6.34
C PRO A 162 19.57 4.43 5.31
N GLN A 163 18.67 5.41 5.31
CA GLN A 163 17.52 5.49 4.39
C GLN A 163 17.94 5.35 2.92
N MET A 164 19.06 5.94 2.53
CA MET A 164 19.57 5.88 1.15
C MET A 164 19.89 4.44 0.71
N THR A 165 20.32 3.57 1.62
CA THR A 165 20.53 2.16 1.32
C THR A 165 19.21 1.46 1.02
N MET A 166 18.17 1.75 1.81
CA MET A 166 16.82 1.23 1.56
C MET A 166 16.28 1.68 0.20
N VAL A 167 16.43 2.97 -0.13
CA VAL A 167 16.02 3.52 -1.43
C VAL A 167 16.74 2.81 -2.59
N LYS A 168 18.07 2.65 -2.52
CA LYS A 168 18.85 2.01 -3.60
C LYS A 168 18.47 0.54 -3.79
N VAL A 169 18.40 -0.22 -2.71
CA VAL A 169 18.02 -1.64 -2.75
C VAL A 169 16.57 -1.80 -3.18
N GLY A 170 15.66 -1.00 -2.61
CA GLY A 170 14.24 -1.00 -2.98
C GLY A 170 14.01 -0.64 -4.44
N LEU A 171 14.73 0.36 -4.97
CA LEU A 171 14.67 0.73 -6.39
C LEU A 171 15.09 -0.45 -7.29
N LEU A 172 16.17 -1.12 -6.96
CA LEU A 172 16.63 -2.29 -7.71
C LEU A 172 15.55 -3.39 -7.72
N ILE A 173 14.98 -3.69 -6.55
CA ILE A 173 13.91 -4.68 -6.41
C ILE A 173 12.67 -4.25 -7.21
N ASN A 174 12.25 -2.99 -7.11
CA ASN A 174 11.10 -2.47 -7.84
C ASN A 174 11.28 -2.55 -9.35
N VAL A 175 12.46 -2.19 -9.87
CA VAL A 175 12.78 -2.32 -11.31
C VAL A 175 12.67 -3.77 -11.76
N VAL A 176 13.30 -4.69 -11.05
CA VAL A 176 13.21 -6.13 -11.38
C VAL A 176 11.76 -6.61 -11.37
N LEU A 177 11.01 -6.24 -10.32
CA LEU A 177 9.61 -6.67 -10.18
C LEU A 177 8.67 -6.04 -11.23
N VAL A 178 8.96 -4.84 -11.72
CA VAL A 178 8.21 -4.23 -12.83
C VAL A 178 8.27 -5.14 -14.06
N PHE A 179 9.45 -5.60 -14.44
CA PHE A 179 9.62 -6.49 -15.59
C PHE A 179 9.04 -7.88 -15.32
N VAL A 180 9.34 -8.46 -14.16
CA VAL A 180 8.85 -9.81 -13.79
C VAL A 180 7.32 -9.85 -13.80
N LYS A 181 6.64 -8.88 -13.19
CA LYS A 181 5.17 -8.83 -13.14
C LYS A 181 4.56 -8.64 -14.53
N ALA A 182 5.11 -7.72 -15.32
CA ALA A 182 4.61 -7.46 -16.67
C ALA A 182 4.79 -8.68 -17.58
N PHE A 183 5.95 -9.34 -17.51
CA PHE A 183 6.25 -10.53 -18.30
C PHE A 183 5.40 -11.73 -17.89
N TRP A 184 5.23 -11.91 -16.55
CA TRP A 184 4.34 -12.94 -16.01
C TRP A 184 2.90 -12.74 -16.46
N ALA A 185 2.38 -11.51 -16.35
CA ALA A 185 1.04 -11.16 -16.79
C ALA A 185 0.84 -11.41 -18.30
N TRP A 186 1.85 -11.08 -19.09
CA TRP A 186 1.82 -11.30 -20.54
C TRP A 186 1.78 -12.79 -20.92
N ILE A 187 2.56 -13.63 -20.25
CA ILE A 187 2.64 -15.08 -20.57
C ILE A 187 1.40 -15.85 -20.11
N PHE A 188 0.93 -15.56 -18.88
CA PHE A 188 -0.06 -16.41 -18.22
C PHE A 188 -1.48 -15.85 -18.23
N TRP A 189 -1.66 -14.56 -18.47
CA TRP A 189 -2.96 -13.91 -18.34
C TRP A 189 -3.44 -13.25 -19.64
N MET A 190 -2.60 -13.15 -20.66
CA MET A 190 -2.96 -12.70 -22.00
C MET A 190 -2.91 -13.81 -23.06
#